data_e0939a600843b3d2b8572c72d418ff7c
#
_entry.id   e0939a600843b3d2b8572c72d418ff7c
#
_cell.length_a   1.000
_cell.length_b   1.000
_cell.length_c   1.000
_cell.angle_alpha   90.00
_cell.angle_beta   90.00
_cell.angle_gamma   90.00
#
_symmetry.space_group_name_H-M   'P 1'
#
loop_
_entity.id
_entity.type
_entity.pdbx_description
1 polymer ?
#
loop_
_entity_poly.entity_id
_entity_poly.type
_entity_poly.pdbx_seq_one_letter_code
_entity_poly.pdbx_strand_id
1 'polypeptide(L)'
;MQTKDDEIIELYWKRDPKAIEETQTHYGEKLGRLSFGILENREDAQECVNDTYLRTWNSIPPTRPQFFFAYLAKICRFLCFDVLDHKNAQKRSAVVVELTHEMQQCIPDSRKEDKVQGEQIGQNITAFLRTQSKQDRLLFMKRYWYGVSIKDLAQQMQISESSAKVRLHRIRGRLKKYLESEGIWI
;
A
#
# COMPACT_ATOMS: atom_id res chain seq x y z
N MET A 1 -21.04 16.53 0.92
CA MET A 1 -20.89 16.20 -0.53
C MET A 1 -20.34 14.79 -0.60
N GLN A 2 -21.06 13.88 -1.24
CA GLN A 2 -20.63 12.48 -1.39
C GLN A 2 -19.46 12.45 -2.37
N THR A 3 -18.37 11.77 -2.03
CA THR A 3 -17.20 11.66 -2.91
C THR A 3 -17.42 10.55 -3.95
N LYS A 4 -16.69 10.56 -5.06
CA LYS A 4 -16.75 9.47 -6.06
C LYS A 4 -16.40 8.10 -5.45
N ASP A 5 -15.49 8.09 -4.49
CA ASP A 5 -15.13 6.88 -3.72
C ASP A 5 -16.32 6.33 -2.94
N ASP A 6 -17.11 7.22 -2.28
CA ASP A 6 -18.30 6.80 -1.55
C ASP A 6 -19.34 6.17 -2.48
N GLU A 7 -19.54 6.74 -3.67
CA GLU A 7 -20.46 6.20 -4.67
C GLU A 7 -20.04 4.79 -5.12
N ILE A 8 -18.74 4.58 -5.39
CA ILE A 8 -18.22 3.27 -5.78
C ILE A 8 -18.37 2.27 -4.64
N ILE A 9 -18.03 2.66 -3.40
CA ILE A 9 -18.19 1.80 -2.22
C ILE A 9 -19.66 1.39 -2.03
N GLU A 10 -20.61 2.31 -2.23
CA GLU A 10 -22.05 1.98 -2.17
C GLU A 10 -22.47 0.97 -3.23
N LEU A 11 -21.91 1.01 -4.44
CA LEU A 11 -22.17 -0.02 -5.46
C LEU A 11 -21.68 -1.41 -4.99
N TYR A 12 -20.49 -1.49 -4.36
CA TYR A 12 -20.02 -2.74 -3.74
C TYR A 12 -20.97 -3.23 -2.64
N TRP A 13 -21.45 -2.33 -1.79
CA TRP A 13 -22.40 -2.67 -0.73
C TRP A 13 -23.73 -3.21 -1.28
N LYS A 14 -24.21 -2.66 -2.39
CA LYS A 14 -25.42 -3.11 -3.10
C LYS A 14 -25.17 -4.36 -3.96
N ARG A 15 -23.94 -4.87 -4.02
CA ARG A 15 -23.57 -5.98 -4.92
C ARG A 15 -23.88 -5.68 -6.40
N ASP A 16 -23.78 -4.41 -6.80
CA ASP A 16 -23.96 -4.00 -8.20
C ASP A 16 -22.65 -4.24 -8.98
N PRO A 17 -22.65 -5.04 -10.07
CA PRO A 17 -21.48 -5.29 -10.90
C PRO A 17 -20.79 -4.04 -11.44
N LYS A 18 -21.52 -2.93 -11.59
CA LYS A 18 -20.98 -1.63 -11.96
C LYS A 18 -19.88 -1.13 -11.01
N ALA A 19 -19.84 -1.63 -9.77
CA ALA A 19 -18.77 -1.32 -8.84
C ALA A 19 -17.39 -1.65 -9.39
N ILE A 20 -17.26 -2.78 -10.08
CA ILE A 20 -15.99 -3.22 -10.69
C ILE A 20 -15.65 -2.33 -11.89
N GLU A 21 -16.63 -2.04 -12.76
CA GLU A 21 -16.45 -1.18 -13.94
C GLU A 21 -15.99 0.24 -13.54
N GLU A 22 -16.67 0.82 -12.54
CA GLU A 22 -16.31 2.14 -12.01
C GLU A 22 -14.93 2.13 -11.35
N THR A 23 -14.58 1.08 -10.61
CA THR A 23 -13.25 0.91 -10.03
C THR A 23 -12.18 0.83 -11.11
N GLN A 24 -12.41 0.04 -12.16
CA GLN A 24 -11.50 -0.09 -13.29
C GLN A 24 -11.31 1.24 -14.01
N THR A 25 -12.39 1.97 -14.26
CA THR A 25 -12.37 3.27 -14.96
C THR A 25 -11.55 4.31 -14.19
N HIS A 26 -11.71 4.38 -12.85
CA HIS A 26 -11.07 5.42 -12.04
C HIS A 26 -9.68 5.05 -11.55
N TYR A 27 -9.41 3.76 -11.33
CA TYR A 27 -8.19 3.30 -10.66
C TYR A 27 -7.38 2.25 -11.44
N GLY A 28 -7.92 1.71 -12.55
CA GLY A 28 -7.28 0.62 -13.31
C GLY A 28 -5.88 0.99 -13.80
N GLU A 29 -5.71 2.19 -14.34
CA GLU A 29 -4.40 2.66 -14.81
C GLU A 29 -3.39 2.83 -13.66
N LYS A 30 -3.85 3.35 -12.50
CA LYS A 30 -2.99 3.53 -11.32
C LYS A 30 -2.58 2.19 -10.73
N LEU A 31 -3.51 1.22 -10.65
CA LEU A 31 -3.24 -0.14 -10.19
C LEU A 31 -2.34 -0.89 -11.17
N GLY A 32 -2.54 -0.72 -12.48
CA GLY A 32 -1.68 -1.32 -13.51
C GLY A 32 -0.24 -0.82 -13.45
N ARG A 33 -0.03 0.49 -13.24
CA ARG A 33 1.31 1.06 -13.03
C ARG A 33 1.94 0.53 -11.74
N LEU A 34 1.16 0.43 -10.64
CA LEU A 34 1.62 -0.09 -9.37
C LEU A 34 2.07 -1.55 -9.48
N SER A 35 1.22 -2.42 -10.05
CA SER A 35 1.51 -3.85 -10.20
C SER A 35 2.67 -4.10 -11.16
N PHE A 36 2.74 -3.37 -12.28
CA PHE A 36 3.84 -3.48 -13.24
C PHE A 36 5.18 -3.02 -12.63
N GLY A 37 5.17 -1.93 -11.83
CA GLY A 37 6.38 -1.48 -11.11
C GLY A 37 6.92 -2.50 -10.11
N ILE A 38 6.07 -3.42 -9.60
CA ILE A 38 6.48 -4.48 -8.68
C ILE A 38 6.91 -5.75 -9.43
N LEU A 39 6.17 -6.14 -10.46
CA LEU A 39 6.30 -7.45 -11.11
C LEU A 39 7.17 -7.42 -12.38
N GLU A 40 7.34 -6.24 -12.99
CA GLU A 40 8.05 -6.03 -14.26
C GLU A 40 7.57 -6.96 -15.41
N ASN A 41 6.39 -7.54 -15.25
CA ASN A 41 5.73 -8.41 -16.21
C ASN A 41 4.28 -7.96 -16.42
N ARG A 42 3.87 -7.73 -17.68
CA ARG A 42 2.55 -7.18 -18.00
C ARG A 42 1.41 -8.15 -17.72
N GLU A 43 1.61 -9.43 -17.98
CA GLU A 43 0.58 -10.47 -17.79
C GLU A 43 0.30 -10.67 -16.31
N ASP A 44 1.35 -10.89 -15.51
CA ASP A 44 1.25 -11.01 -14.06
C ASP A 44 0.65 -9.74 -13.43
N ALA A 45 1.06 -8.56 -13.90
CA ALA A 45 0.56 -7.28 -13.41
C ALA A 45 -0.94 -7.14 -13.67
N GLN A 46 -1.41 -7.52 -14.87
CA GLN A 46 -2.82 -7.47 -15.20
C GLN A 46 -3.63 -8.48 -14.40
N GLU A 47 -3.10 -9.69 -14.17
CA GLU A 47 -3.72 -10.70 -13.33
C GLU A 47 -3.89 -10.19 -11.88
N CYS A 48 -2.84 -9.62 -11.28
CA CYS A 48 -2.91 -9.02 -9.96
C CYS A 48 -3.93 -7.87 -9.85
N VAL A 49 -4.10 -7.08 -10.91
CA VAL A 49 -5.14 -6.04 -10.95
C VAL A 49 -6.54 -6.66 -10.97
N ASN A 50 -6.77 -7.67 -11.77
CA ASN A 50 -8.05 -8.38 -11.84
C ASN A 50 -8.37 -9.05 -10.49
N ASP A 51 -7.40 -9.70 -9.88
CA ASP A 51 -7.52 -10.31 -8.55
C ASP A 51 -7.78 -9.26 -7.46
N THR A 52 -7.25 -8.04 -7.62
CA THR A 52 -7.54 -6.92 -6.73
C THR A 52 -9.04 -6.58 -6.76
N TYR A 53 -9.65 -6.54 -7.95
CA TYR A 53 -11.10 -6.30 -8.06
C TYR A 53 -11.90 -7.42 -7.41
N LEU A 54 -11.54 -8.67 -7.66
CA LEU A 54 -12.21 -9.83 -7.07
C LEU A 54 -12.09 -9.85 -5.55
N ARG A 55 -10.91 -9.60 -4.99
CA ARG A 55 -10.72 -9.50 -3.53
C ARG A 55 -11.48 -8.33 -2.93
N THR A 56 -11.52 -7.19 -3.61
CA THR A 56 -12.32 -6.03 -3.18
C THR A 56 -13.79 -6.39 -3.16
N TRP A 57 -14.30 -7.02 -4.21
CA TRP A 57 -15.67 -7.49 -4.28
C TRP A 57 -16.02 -8.43 -3.12
N ASN A 58 -15.15 -9.36 -2.79
CA ASN A 58 -15.38 -10.33 -1.72
C ASN A 58 -15.24 -9.73 -0.32
N SER A 59 -14.56 -8.62 -0.16
CA SER A 59 -14.30 -7.99 1.14
C SER A 59 -15.24 -6.83 1.47
N ILE A 60 -15.92 -6.26 0.50
CA ILE A 60 -16.94 -5.22 0.68
C ILE A 60 -18.30 -5.81 0.26
N PRO A 61 -19.30 -5.95 1.15
CA PRO A 61 -19.22 -5.81 2.59
C PRO A 61 -18.48 -6.98 3.28
N PRO A 62 -18.14 -6.93 4.56
CA PRO A 62 -18.51 -5.91 5.56
C PRO A 62 -17.51 -4.74 5.67
N THR A 63 -16.35 -4.80 5.01
CA THR A 63 -15.36 -3.75 5.10
C THR A 63 -15.86 -2.47 4.43
N ARG A 64 -15.66 -1.32 5.10
CA ARG A 64 -15.95 0.01 4.52
C ARG A 64 -14.69 0.87 4.61
N PRO A 65 -13.87 0.91 3.55
CA PRO A 65 -12.62 1.66 3.58
C PRO A 65 -12.88 3.17 3.60
N GLN A 66 -12.11 3.89 4.42
CA GLN A 66 -12.15 5.35 4.47
C GLN A 66 -11.46 5.99 3.26
N PHE A 67 -10.38 5.35 2.77
CA PHE A 67 -9.60 5.77 1.60
C PHE A 67 -9.59 4.62 0.59
N PHE A 68 -10.47 4.72 -0.41
CA PHE A 68 -10.74 3.58 -1.28
C PHE A 68 -9.53 3.18 -2.13
N PHE A 69 -8.84 4.16 -2.75
CA PHE A 69 -7.62 3.84 -3.52
C PHE A 69 -6.51 3.22 -2.66
N ALA A 70 -6.28 3.73 -1.45
CA ALA A 70 -5.29 3.14 -0.54
C ALA A 70 -5.62 1.69 -0.18
N TYR A 71 -6.91 1.38 -0.04
CA TYR A 71 -7.41 0.03 0.19
C TYR A 71 -7.14 -0.89 -1.01
N LEU A 72 -7.47 -0.45 -2.24
CA LEU A 72 -7.17 -1.18 -3.48
C LEU A 72 -5.66 -1.41 -3.66
N ALA A 73 -4.87 -0.36 -3.49
CA ALA A 73 -3.41 -0.42 -3.61
C ALA A 73 -2.77 -1.38 -2.59
N LYS A 74 -3.31 -1.46 -1.37
CA LYS A 74 -2.88 -2.45 -0.36
C LYS A 74 -3.13 -3.88 -0.82
N ILE A 75 -4.33 -4.16 -1.34
CA ILE A 75 -4.68 -5.50 -1.87
C ILE A 75 -3.79 -5.84 -3.06
N CYS A 76 -3.65 -4.93 -4.01
CA CYS A 76 -2.84 -5.12 -5.21
C CYS A 76 -1.38 -5.44 -4.87
N ARG A 77 -0.76 -4.68 -3.96
CA ARG A 77 0.61 -4.94 -3.51
C ARG A 77 0.76 -6.32 -2.88
N PHE A 78 -0.18 -6.67 -1.99
CA PHE A 78 -0.16 -7.98 -1.34
C PHE A 78 -0.15 -9.11 -2.38
N LEU A 79 -1.01 -9.03 -3.40
CA LEU A 79 -1.08 -9.99 -4.50
C LEU A 79 0.22 -10.03 -5.31
N CYS A 80 0.76 -8.87 -5.69
CA CYS A 80 2.02 -8.79 -6.41
C CYS A 80 3.18 -9.46 -5.64
N PHE A 81 3.24 -9.28 -4.31
CA PHE A 81 4.28 -9.91 -3.50
C PHE A 81 4.05 -11.40 -3.31
N ASP A 82 2.81 -11.87 -3.21
CA ASP A 82 2.51 -13.31 -3.25
C ASP A 82 3.06 -13.94 -4.54
N VAL A 83 2.85 -13.30 -5.70
CA VAL A 83 3.41 -13.76 -6.99
C VAL A 83 4.94 -13.77 -6.98
N LEU A 84 5.57 -12.70 -6.47
CA LEU A 84 7.04 -12.64 -6.35
C LEU A 84 7.59 -13.70 -5.40
N ASP A 85 6.95 -13.94 -4.26
CA ASP A 85 7.37 -14.95 -3.29
C ASP A 85 7.26 -16.35 -3.90
N HIS A 86 6.21 -16.65 -4.66
CA HIS A 86 6.09 -17.90 -5.40
C HIS A 86 7.16 -18.04 -6.50
N LYS A 87 7.48 -16.97 -7.25
CA LYS A 87 8.53 -16.97 -8.27
C LYS A 87 9.95 -16.97 -7.67
N ASN A 88 10.16 -16.33 -6.52
CA ASN A 88 11.46 -16.19 -5.85
C ASN A 88 11.72 -17.26 -4.79
N ALA A 89 10.84 -18.25 -4.58
CA ALA A 89 11.17 -19.44 -3.82
C ALA A 89 12.42 -20.15 -4.37
N GLN A 90 12.82 -19.84 -5.61
CA GLN A 90 14.06 -20.28 -6.24
C GLN A 90 15.20 -19.24 -6.23
N LYS A 91 14.97 -17.94 -5.94
CA LYS A 91 16.01 -16.91 -5.93
C LYS A 91 15.80 -15.92 -4.78
N ARG A 92 16.38 -16.22 -3.62
CA ARG A 92 16.51 -15.25 -2.52
C ARG A 92 17.51 -14.17 -2.89
N SER A 93 17.07 -13.16 -3.59
CA SER A 93 17.83 -11.92 -3.77
C SER A 93 16.92 -10.74 -3.41
N ALA A 94 17.37 -9.94 -2.44
CA ALA A 94 16.63 -8.79 -1.93
C ALA A 94 16.46 -7.73 -3.03
N VAL A 95 15.31 -7.68 -3.65
CA VAL A 95 14.93 -6.55 -4.49
C VAL A 95 14.61 -5.38 -3.57
N VAL A 96 15.56 -4.46 -3.45
CA VAL A 96 15.33 -3.12 -2.89
C VAL A 96 14.60 -2.33 -3.98
N VAL A 97 13.28 -2.43 -3.96
CA VAL A 97 12.43 -1.59 -4.82
C VAL A 97 12.68 -0.14 -4.43
N GLU A 98 12.99 0.70 -5.39
CA GLU A 98 13.12 2.15 -5.19
C GLU A 98 11.77 2.73 -4.79
N LEU A 99 11.64 3.01 -3.51
CA LEU A 99 10.45 3.40 -2.79
C LEU A 99 9.82 4.71 -3.24
N THR A 100 10.59 5.57 -3.90
CA THR A 100 10.28 6.98 -4.11
C THR A 100 9.12 7.23 -5.08
N HIS A 101 9.03 6.44 -6.15
CA HIS A 101 8.03 6.69 -7.21
C HIS A 101 6.66 6.08 -6.88
N GLU A 102 6.67 4.94 -6.20
CA GLU A 102 5.44 4.24 -5.83
C GLU A 102 4.69 4.90 -4.65
N MET A 103 5.42 5.48 -3.70
CA MET A 103 4.79 6.23 -2.59
C MET A 103 4.04 7.47 -3.09
N GLN A 104 4.55 8.15 -4.11
CA GLN A 104 3.89 9.32 -4.71
C GLN A 104 2.58 8.97 -5.40
N GLN A 105 2.43 7.74 -5.93
CA GLN A 105 1.23 7.32 -6.65
C GLN A 105 0.10 6.82 -5.74
N CYS A 106 0.39 6.55 -4.46
CA CYS A 106 -0.58 6.02 -3.50
C CYS A 106 -1.23 7.08 -2.61
N ILE A 107 -0.90 8.35 -2.82
CA ILE A 107 -1.55 9.47 -2.14
C ILE A 107 -2.87 9.76 -2.86
N PRO A 108 -4.01 9.90 -2.14
CA PRO A 108 -5.30 10.15 -2.76
C PRO A 108 -5.26 11.40 -3.63
N ASP A 109 -5.90 11.34 -4.79
CA ASP A 109 -6.13 12.49 -5.69
C ASP A 109 -7.17 13.41 -5.05
N SER A 110 -6.82 14.08 -3.96
CA SER A 110 -7.61 15.14 -3.38
C SER A 110 -7.03 16.45 -3.84
N ARG A 111 -7.84 17.26 -4.53
CA ARG A 111 -7.66 18.67 -4.97
C ARG A 111 -6.21 19.14 -5.15
N LYS A 112 -5.93 19.98 -6.13
CA LYS A 112 -4.56 20.43 -6.51
C LYS A 112 -3.67 20.89 -5.34
N GLU A 113 -4.24 21.44 -4.27
CA GLU A 113 -3.52 21.83 -3.05
C GLU A 113 -3.11 20.64 -2.17
N ASP A 114 -3.97 19.61 -2.06
CA ASP A 114 -3.66 18.38 -1.31
C ASP A 114 -2.61 17.52 -2.03
N LYS A 115 -2.48 17.66 -3.36
CA LYS A 115 -1.49 16.90 -4.14
C LYS A 115 -0.06 17.33 -3.83
N VAL A 116 0.19 18.62 -3.72
CA VAL A 116 1.52 19.16 -3.35
C VAL A 116 1.90 18.75 -1.94
N GLN A 117 0.97 18.83 -0.97
CA GLN A 117 1.21 18.37 0.40
C GLN A 117 1.42 16.86 0.48
N GLY A 118 0.65 16.08 -0.26
CA GLY A 118 0.78 14.63 -0.32
C GLY A 118 2.13 14.18 -0.89
N GLU A 119 2.61 14.81 -1.95
CA GLU A 119 3.94 14.55 -2.53
C GLU A 119 5.05 14.92 -1.54
N GLN A 120 4.92 16.03 -0.83
CA GLN A 120 5.88 16.46 0.16
C GLN A 120 5.94 15.52 1.37
N ILE A 121 4.79 15.05 1.86
CA ILE A 121 4.71 14.04 2.93
C ILE A 121 5.37 12.74 2.48
N GLY A 122 5.12 12.27 1.26
CA GLY A 122 5.74 11.07 0.69
C GLY A 122 7.27 11.17 0.62
N GLN A 123 7.79 12.33 0.17
CA GLN A 123 9.23 12.60 0.13
C GLN A 123 9.84 12.60 1.53
N ASN A 124 9.19 13.22 2.50
CA ASN A 124 9.66 13.26 3.90
C ASN A 124 9.66 11.88 4.55
N ILE A 125 8.62 11.07 4.33
CA ILE A 125 8.59 9.67 4.81
C ILE A 125 9.75 8.88 4.18
N THR A 126 10.03 9.07 2.89
CA THR A 126 11.13 8.41 2.18
C THR A 126 12.48 8.83 2.75
N ALA A 127 12.69 10.13 2.96
CA ALA A 127 13.90 10.68 3.57
C ALA A 127 14.11 10.10 4.97
N PHE A 128 13.06 10.09 5.79
CA PHE A 128 13.09 9.46 7.11
C PHE A 128 13.47 7.98 7.04
N LEU A 129 12.85 7.19 6.15
CA LEU A 129 13.12 5.76 6.04
C LEU A 129 14.57 5.48 5.62
N ARG A 130 15.19 6.36 4.81
CA ARG A 130 16.61 6.25 4.45
C ARG A 130 17.54 6.39 5.66
N THR A 131 17.16 7.13 6.69
CA THR A 131 17.93 7.28 7.93
C THR A 131 17.80 6.08 8.87
N GLN A 132 16.79 5.22 8.69
CA GLN A 132 16.56 4.07 9.54
C GLN A 132 17.47 2.89 9.19
N SER A 133 17.72 2.01 10.19
CA SER A 133 18.44 0.75 9.92
C SER A 133 17.72 -0.08 8.85
N LYS A 134 18.49 -0.90 8.10
CA LYS A 134 17.93 -1.80 7.06
C LYS A 134 16.79 -2.67 7.62
N GLN A 135 16.95 -3.16 8.86
CA GLN A 135 15.94 -4.02 9.50
C GLN A 135 14.67 -3.24 9.88
N ASP A 136 14.81 -2.01 10.43
CA ASP A 136 13.67 -1.17 10.82
C ASP A 136 12.91 -0.68 9.59
N ARG A 137 13.63 -0.33 8.52
CA ARG A 137 13.04 0.05 7.23
C ARG A 137 12.23 -1.10 6.64
N LEU A 138 12.82 -2.30 6.57
CA LEU A 138 12.14 -3.50 6.06
C LEU A 138 10.91 -3.84 6.90
N LEU A 139 11.03 -3.77 8.24
CA LEU A 139 9.93 -4.02 9.17
C LEU A 139 8.77 -3.04 8.94
N PHE A 140 9.09 -1.74 8.82
CA PHE A 140 8.11 -0.69 8.57
C PHE A 140 7.42 -0.89 7.21
N MET A 141 8.21 -1.13 6.17
CA MET A 141 7.70 -1.34 4.81
C MET A 141 6.77 -2.54 4.73
N LYS A 142 7.22 -3.71 5.22
CA LYS A 142 6.39 -4.92 5.22
C LYS A 142 5.08 -4.69 5.95
N ARG A 143 5.07 -3.93 7.05
CA ARG A 143 3.85 -3.68 7.81
C ARG A 143 2.91 -2.68 7.15
N TYR A 144 3.43 -1.51 6.75
CA TYR A 144 2.59 -0.38 6.35
C TYR A 144 2.42 -0.27 4.85
N TRP A 145 3.41 -0.71 4.09
CA TRP A 145 3.35 -0.69 2.64
C TRP A 145 2.77 -1.97 2.06
N TYR A 146 3.20 -3.13 2.55
CA TYR A 146 2.75 -4.43 2.07
C TYR A 146 1.59 -5.03 2.88
N GLY A 147 1.25 -4.45 4.00
CA GLY A 147 0.12 -4.90 4.81
C GLY A 147 0.32 -6.24 5.51
N VAL A 148 1.57 -6.72 5.63
CA VAL A 148 1.90 -8.00 6.27
C VAL A 148 1.40 -8.02 7.70
N SER A 149 0.80 -9.13 8.15
CA SER A 149 0.32 -9.27 9.53
C SER A 149 1.49 -9.23 10.52
N ILE A 150 1.23 -8.85 11.77
CA ILE A 150 2.29 -8.86 12.81
C ILE A 150 2.85 -10.27 13.00
N LYS A 151 2.00 -11.28 12.92
CA LYS A 151 2.38 -12.69 13.06
C LYS A 151 3.35 -13.10 11.95
N ASP A 152 2.98 -12.86 10.69
CA ASP A 152 3.82 -13.23 9.53
C ASP A 152 5.11 -12.40 9.49
N LEU A 153 5.02 -11.12 9.87
CA LEU A 153 6.18 -10.25 10.00
C LEU A 153 7.19 -10.76 11.02
N ALA A 154 6.71 -11.18 12.20
CA ALA A 154 7.53 -11.75 13.24
C ALA A 154 8.23 -13.04 12.76
N GLN A 155 7.49 -13.91 12.08
CA GLN A 155 8.03 -15.14 11.50
C GLN A 155 9.09 -14.85 10.41
N GLN A 156 8.80 -13.97 9.45
CA GLN A 156 9.71 -13.61 8.37
C GLN A 156 10.99 -12.91 8.86
N MET A 157 10.88 -12.13 9.94
CA MET A 157 12.01 -11.42 10.54
C MET A 157 12.72 -12.20 11.65
N GLN A 158 12.25 -13.40 11.97
CA GLN A 158 12.77 -14.27 13.06
C GLN A 158 12.83 -13.55 14.41
N ILE A 159 11.77 -12.81 14.76
CA ILE A 159 11.59 -12.10 16.03
C ILE A 159 10.23 -12.45 16.64
N SER A 160 10.04 -12.15 17.94
CA SER A 160 8.74 -12.32 18.56
C SER A 160 7.73 -11.26 18.08
N GLU A 161 6.43 -11.56 18.12
CA GLU A 161 5.38 -10.57 17.81
C GLU A 161 5.44 -9.34 18.70
N SER A 162 5.76 -9.53 20.00
CA SER A 162 5.94 -8.43 20.94
C SER A 162 7.10 -7.54 20.53
N SER A 163 8.23 -8.12 20.11
CA SER A 163 9.38 -7.37 19.59
C SER A 163 9.01 -6.58 18.34
N ALA A 164 8.29 -7.20 17.38
CA ALA A 164 7.81 -6.53 16.18
C ALA A 164 6.92 -5.32 16.52
N LYS A 165 5.96 -5.49 17.43
CA LYS A 165 5.06 -4.42 17.89
C LYS A 165 5.83 -3.25 18.52
N VAL A 166 6.76 -3.54 19.42
CA VAL A 166 7.58 -2.52 20.09
C VAL A 166 8.47 -1.77 19.12
N ARG A 167 9.13 -2.47 18.19
CA ARG A 167 9.96 -1.84 17.14
C ARG A 167 9.13 -0.94 16.24
N LEU A 168 7.98 -1.39 15.75
CA LEU A 168 7.08 -0.59 14.94
C LEU A 168 6.57 0.65 15.68
N HIS A 169 6.25 0.51 16.99
CA HIS A 169 5.85 1.65 17.82
C HIS A 169 6.98 2.70 17.92
N ARG A 170 8.22 2.26 18.14
CA ARG A 170 9.38 3.16 18.19
C ARG A 170 9.65 3.85 16.85
N ILE A 171 9.52 3.13 15.74
CA ILE A 171 9.69 3.71 14.40
C ILE A 171 8.63 4.78 14.13
N ARG A 172 7.36 4.51 14.46
CA ARG A 172 6.29 5.51 14.34
C ARG A 172 6.54 6.76 15.19
N GLY A 173 6.99 6.58 16.41
CA GLY A 173 7.34 7.70 17.29
C GLY A 173 8.47 8.56 16.73
N ARG A 174 9.50 7.95 16.13
CA ARG A 174 10.56 8.68 15.43
C ARG A 174 10.06 9.39 14.18
N LEU A 175 9.21 8.72 13.39
CA LEU A 175 8.62 9.30 12.19
C LEU A 175 7.77 10.52 12.53
N LYS A 176 6.92 10.42 13.56
CA LYS A 176 6.12 11.55 14.02
C LYS A 176 6.99 12.77 14.35
N LYS A 177 8.01 12.59 15.18
CA LYS A 177 8.95 13.67 15.53
C LYS A 177 9.68 14.25 14.33
N TYR A 178 10.05 13.40 13.37
CA TYR A 178 10.68 13.85 12.14
C TYR A 178 9.72 14.70 11.28
N LEU A 179 8.47 14.26 11.11
CA LEU A 179 7.48 15.03 10.35
C LEU A 179 7.15 16.36 11.03
N GLU A 180 7.03 16.37 12.36
CA GLU A 180 6.83 17.60 13.14
C GLU A 180 8.00 18.59 12.97
N SER A 181 9.25 18.10 12.88
CA SER A 181 10.44 18.94 12.61
C SER A 181 10.46 19.50 11.19
N GLU A 182 9.80 18.84 10.24
CA GLU A 182 9.60 19.31 8.86
C GLU A 182 8.34 20.19 8.69
N GLY A 183 7.69 20.56 9.82
CA GLY A 183 6.48 21.38 9.82
C GLY A 183 5.19 20.65 9.47
N ILE A 184 5.21 19.32 9.47
CA ILE A 184 4.04 18.46 9.15
C ILE A 184 3.47 17.92 10.47
N TRP A 185 2.32 18.45 10.86
CA TRP A 185 1.60 18.06 12.08
C TRP A 185 0.57 16.96 11.77
N ILE A 186 0.69 15.78 12.47
CA ILE A 186 -0.18 14.60 12.33
C ILE A 186 -0.65 14.10 13.71
#